data_f1685e645cadcd42ce18a473c3ebd3ba
#
_entry.id   f1685e645cadcd42ce18a473c3ebd3ba
#
_cell.length_a   1.000
_cell.length_b   1.000
_cell.length_c   1.000
_cell.angle_alpha   90.00
_cell.angle_beta   90.00
_cell.angle_gamma   90.00
#
_symmetry.space_group_name_H-M   'P 1'
#
loop_
_entity.id
_entity.type
_entity.pdbx_description
1 polymer ?
#
loop_
_entity_poly.entity_id
_entity_poly.type
_entity_poly.pdbx_seq_one_letter_code
_entity_poly.pdbx_strand_id
1 'polypeptide(L)'
;SMKQNNWFDPFFILENLSNEEKLIQKNVKDFSDRVLRPTVVTHNRYHKFDRDLYKEFGQLGLLGSTLKNHGAAGVSSAAYGLIAYEIEKVDSSYRSSISVQSSLVIHPIDSFGSNEQKQRYLPKLISGEKIGCFGLTESEAGSDPSSMKTTYKKNQNGYILNGSKNWITNAPIADVFIIWALNEKLETNSIKGFILNKGTKGLSTSTIENKTSLKISPTGQIIMQDVAIDKSNCLENTKGWSSIFSCLNKARFGISWGVLGAASECWLIAKDYVENRIMFKKPLAANQLIQKKLADIQTEINLGLAACNLTAKAMDKNQD
;
A
#
# COMPACT_ATOMS: atom_id res chain seq x y z
N SER A 1 18.29 -35.41 16.75
CA SER A 1 18.34 -34.72 15.46
C SER A 1 18.53 -33.26 15.70
N MET A 2 19.68 -32.67 15.37
CA MET A 2 19.85 -31.24 15.33
C MET A 2 18.82 -30.69 14.34
N LYS A 3 17.82 -29.90 14.81
CA LYS A 3 16.99 -29.11 13.95
C LYS A 3 17.96 -28.29 13.08
N GLN A 4 17.84 -28.37 11.76
CA GLN A 4 18.60 -27.50 10.86
C GLN A 4 18.40 -26.09 11.35
N ASN A 5 19.48 -25.41 11.73
CA ASN A 5 19.43 -24.02 12.17
C ASN A 5 18.83 -23.19 11.03
N ASN A 6 17.61 -22.73 11.21
CA ASN A 6 16.94 -21.88 10.24
C ASN A 6 17.48 -20.44 10.39
N TRP A 7 18.60 -20.17 9.75
CA TRP A 7 19.24 -18.85 9.77
C TRP A 7 18.36 -17.72 9.21
N PHE A 8 17.28 -18.09 8.48
CA PHE A 8 16.33 -17.13 7.95
C PHE A 8 15.32 -16.66 8.98
N ASP A 9 15.09 -17.43 10.03
CA ASP A 9 14.11 -17.13 11.08
C ASP A 9 14.68 -17.51 12.46
N PRO A 10 15.78 -16.87 12.90
CA PRO A 10 16.45 -17.18 14.16
C PRO A 10 15.60 -16.92 15.40
N PHE A 11 14.56 -16.10 15.28
CA PHE A 11 13.58 -15.83 16.34
C PHE A 11 12.31 -16.68 16.23
N PHE A 12 12.25 -17.61 15.30
CA PHE A 12 11.09 -18.48 15.07
C PHE A 12 9.79 -17.70 14.83
N ILE A 13 9.88 -16.49 14.23
CA ILE A 13 8.72 -15.65 13.96
C ILE A 13 7.82 -16.33 12.94
N LEU A 14 8.39 -16.80 11.83
CA LEU A 14 7.64 -17.48 10.77
C LEU A 14 7.22 -18.89 11.20
N GLU A 15 8.00 -19.56 12.02
CA GLU A 15 7.64 -20.89 12.57
C GLU A 15 6.42 -20.78 13.50
N ASN A 16 6.31 -19.69 14.26
CA ASN A 16 5.24 -19.46 15.23
C ASN A 16 3.98 -18.77 14.65
N LEU A 17 3.89 -18.62 13.34
CA LEU A 17 2.66 -18.19 12.67
C LEU A 17 1.56 -19.24 12.80
N SER A 18 0.30 -18.81 12.80
CA SER A 18 -0.84 -19.73 12.72
C SER A 18 -0.84 -20.50 11.38
N ASN A 19 -1.59 -21.60 11.32
CA ASN A 19 -1.73 -22.36 10.08
C ASN A 19 -2.35 -21.53 8.95
N GLU A 20 -3.29 -20.63 9.28
CA GLU A 20 -3.90 -19.70 8.33
C GLU A 20 -2.86 -18.70 7.80
N GLU A 21 -2.09 -18.07 8.68
CA GLU A 21 -1.05 -17.10 8.28
C GLU A 21 0.03 -17.76 7.40
N LYS A 22 0.45 -18.99 7.73
CA LYS A 22 1.37 -19.77 6.89
C LYS A 22 0.80 -20.08 5.51
N LEU A 23 -0.49 -20.43 5.45
CA LEU A 23 -1.17 -20.70 4.18
C LEU A 23 -1.28 -19.45 3.33
N ILE A 24 -1.65 -18.32 3.93
CA ILE A 24 -1.72 -17.03 3.25
C ILE A 24 -0.34 -16.65 2.71
N GLN A 25 0.69 -16.69 3.54
CA GLN A 25 2.07 -16.41 3.13
C GLN A 25 2.48 -17.27 1.93
N LYS A 26 2.24 -18.58 2.00
CA LYS A 26 2.56 -19.51 0.92
C LYS A 26 1.82 -19.16 -0.38
N ASN A 27 0.52 -18.92 -0.32
CA ASN A 27 -0.29 -18.61 -1.49
C ASN A 27 0.18 -17.29 -2.15
N VAL A 28 0.49 -16.27 -1.36
CA VAL A 28 0.99 -14.98 -1.87
C VAL A 28 2.39 -15.14 -2.47
N LYS A 29 3.26 -15.92 -1.83
CA LYS A 29 4.57 -16.26 -2.39
C LYS A 29 4.45 -16.98 -3.73
N ASP A 30 3.63 -18.01 -3.81
CA ASP A 30 3.42 -18.81 -5.03
C ASP A 30 2.85 -17.94 -6.16
N PHE A 31 1.94 -17.01 -5.84
CA PHE A 31 1.42 -16.02 -6.78
C PHE A 31 2.54 -15.07 -7.24
N SER A 32 3.30 -14.50 -6.33
CA SER A 32 4.38 -13.57 -6.60
C SER A 32 5.43 -14.18 -7.54
N ASP A 33 5.83 -15.41 -7.26
CA ASP A 33 6.83 -16.13 -8.05
C ASP A 33 6.30 -16.50 -9.45
N ARG A 34 5.02 -16.84 -9.58
CA ARG A 34 4.42 -17.27 -10.85
C ARG A 34 3.98 -16.11 -11.74
N VAL A 35 3.43 -15.03 -11.16
CA VAL A 35 2.77 -13.95 -11.91
C VAL A 35 3.63 -12.69 -11.96
N LEU A 36 4.15 -12.22 -10.82
CA LEU A 36 4.82 -10.93 -10.74
C LEU A 36 6.30 -11.02 -11.15
N ARG A 37 7.02 -12.01 -10.63
CA ARG A 37 8.47 -12.14 -10.82
C ARG A 37 8.89 -12.29 -12.30
N PRO A 38 8.20 -13.04 -13.16
CA PRO A 38 8.60 -13.19 -14.56
C PRO A 38 8.57 -11.89 -15.36
N THR A 39 7.71 -10.94 -14.98
CA THR A 39 7.48 -9.71 -15.74
C THR A 39 8.13 -8.47 -15.12
N VAL A 40 8.58 -8.54 -13.87
CA VAL A 40 9.04 -7.37 -13.09
C VAL A 40 10.16 -6.58 -13.77
N VAL A 41 11.15 -7.25 -14.33
CA VAL A 41 12.30 -6.57 -15.00
C VAL A 41 11.83 -5.78 -16.21
N THR A 42 10.95 -6.37 -17.02
CA THR A 42 10.36 -5.71 -18.20
C THR A 42 9.44 -4.57 -17.77
N HIS A 43 8.57 -4.80 -16.79
CA HIS A 43 7.66 -3.77 -16.29
C HIS A 43 8.42 -2.60 -15.67
N ASN A 44 9.48 -2.85 -14.89
CA ASN A 44 10.33 -1.81 -14.32
C ASN A 44 11.05 -1.00 -15.41
N ARG A 45 11.61 -1.67 -16.42
CA ARG A 45 12.32 -1.02 -17.53
C ARG A 45 11.42 -0.07 -18.32
N TYR A 46 10.19 -0.47 -18.59
CA TYR A 46 9.25 0.26 -19.43
C TYR A 46 8.18 1.03 -18.64
N HIS A 47 8.32 1.11 -17.30
CA HIS A 47 7.38 1.80 -16.42
C HIS A 47 5.92 1.34 -16.60
N LYS A 48 5.72 0.04 -16.86
CA LYS A 48 4.43 -0.52 -17.21
C LYS A 48 3.78 -1.20 -16.00
N PHE A 49 2.55 -0.81 -15.69
CA PHE A 49 1.69 -1.50 -14.73
C PHE A 49 0.56 -2.21 -15.47
N ASP A 50 0.36 -3.48 -15.16
CA ASP A 50 -0.78 -4.24 -15.68
C ASP A 50 -2.00 -4.02 -14.77
N ARG A 51 -3.02 -3.34 -15.30
CA ARG A 51 -4.24 -3.03 -14.58
C ARG A 51 -5.02 -4.28 -14.15
N ASP A 52 -4.96 -5.37 -14.91
CA ASP A 52 -5.70 -6.60 -14.60
C ASP A 52 -5.18 -7.32 -13.37
N LEU A 53 -3.96 -7.03 -12.92
CA LEU A 53 -3.44 -7.49 -11.62
C LEU A 53 -4.35 -7.13 -10.44
N TYR A 54 -5.12 -6.03 -10.51
CA TYR A 54 -6.06 -5.69 -9.44
C TYR A 54 -7.15 -6.75 -9.26
N LYS A 55 -7.65 -7.33 -10.35
CA LYS A 55 -8.62 -8.43 -10.29
C LYS A 55 -8.00 -9.69 -9.66
N GLU A 56 -6.74 -9.99 -10.03
CA GLU A 56 -6.02 -11.11 -9.43
C GLU A 56 -5.76 -10.89 -7.94
N PHE A 57 -5.37 -9.68 -7.54
CA PHE A 57 -5.25 -9.31 -6.12
C PHE A 57 -6.59 -9.46 -5.38
N GLY A 58 -7.70 -9.05 -5.99
CA GLY A 58 -9.03 -9.22 -5.43
C GLY A 58 -9.44 -10.68 -5.27
N GLN A 59 -9.22 -11.52 -6.30
CA GLN A 59 -9.50 -12.96 -6.26
C GLN A 59 -8.71 -13.70 -5.18
N LEU A 60 -7.49 -13.24 -4.88
CA LEU A 60 -6.66 -13.77 -3.81
C LEU A 60 -6.99 -13.19 -2.43
N GLY A 61 -7.97 -12.26 -2.33
CA GLY A 61 -8.34 -11.62 -1.08
C GLY A 61 -7.31 -10.65 -0.51
N LEU A 62 -6.42 -10.10 -1.34
CA LEU A 62 -5.34 -9.21 -0.90
C LEU A 62 -5.78 -7.76 -0.69
N LEU A 63 -6.92 -7.36 -1.30
CA LEU A 63 -7.43 -6.00 -1.24
C LEU A 63 -8.40 -5.83 -0.07
N GLY A 64 -8.10 -4.90 0.85
CA GLY A 64 -8.90 -4.69 2.06
C GLY A 64 -8.92 -5.91 2.98
N SER A 65 -7.88 -6.74 2.94
CA SER A 65 -7.85 -8.10 3.51
C SER A 65 -8.21 -8.20 4.99
N THR A 66 -8.02 -7.13 5.78
CA THR A 66 -8.35 -7.10 7.23
C THR A 66 -9.82 -6.77 7.52
N LEU A 67 -10.62 -6.38 6.53
CA LEU A 67 -12.05 -6.14 6.74
C LEU A 67 -12.79 -7.46 6.89
N LYS A 68 -13.78 -7.50 7.81
CA LYS A 68 -14.62 -8.68 8.08
C LYS A 68 -15.90 -8.73 7.23
N ASN A 69 -16.16 -7.68 6.45
CA ASN A 69 -17.41 -7.48 5.70
C ASN A 69 -17.16 -7.23 4.20
N HIS A 70 -18.22 -7.09 3.44
CA HIS A 70 -18.21 -6.70 2.02
C HIS A 70 -17.44 -7.64 1.09
N GLY A 71 -17.25 -8.91 1.48
CA GLY A 71 -16.53 -9.91 0.67
C GLY A 71 -15.01 -9.89 0.85
N ALA A 72 -14.49 -9.15 1.82
CA ALA A 72 -13.08 -9.17 2.18
C ALA A 72 -12.71 -10.42 3.00
N ALA A 73 -11.41 -10.74 3.06
CA ALA A 73 -10.93 -11.99 3.65
C ALA A 73 -10.99 -12.05 5.19
N GLY A 74 -10.98 -10.91 5.87
CA GLY A 74 -11.10 -10.83 7.34
C GLY A 74 -9.86 -11.35 8.10
N VAL A 75 -8.68 -11.26 7.49
CA VAL A 75 -7.45 -11.84 8.04
C VAL A 75 -6.83 -10.98 9.16
N SER A 76 -5.92 -11.58 9.94
CA SER A 76 -5.16 -10.90 11.01
C SER A 76 -4.26 -9.79 10.46
N SER A 77 -3.85 -8.87 11.34
CA SER A 77 -2.86 -7.85 11.00
C SER A 77 -1.51 -8.46 10.59
N ALA A 78 -1.11 -9.57 11.21
CA ALA A 78 0.10 -10.30 10.83
C ALA A 78 -0.01 -10.87 9.41
N ALA A 79 -1.16 -11.46 9.05
CA ALA A 79 -1.40 -11.96 7.70
C ALA A 79 -1.34 -10.83 6.64
N TYR A 80 -1.91 -9.66 6.93
CA TYR A 80 -1.75 -8.49 6.05
C TYR A 80 -0.28 -8.06 5.92
N GLY A 81 0.46 -8.09 7.02
CA GLY A 81 1.91 -7.84 7.00
C GLY A 81 2.65 -8.83 6.11
N LEU A 82 2.33 -10.12 6.19
CA LEU A 82 2.92 -11.18 5.36
C LEU A 82 2.58 -11.00 3.86
N ILE A 83 1.35 -10.56 3.54
CA ILE A 83 0.97 -10.20 2.17
C ILE A 83 1.91 -9.10 1.66
N ALA A 84 2.08 -8.01 2.42
CA ALA A 84 2.97 -6.92 2.04
C ALA A 84 4.42 -7.39 1.88
N TYR A 85 4.91 -8.22 2.79
CA TYR A 85 6.25 -8.81 2.79
C TYR A 85 6.52 -9.64 1.52
N GLU A 86 5.64 -10.57 1.16
CA GLU A 86 5.85 -11.47 0.02
C GLU A 86 5.70 -10.75 -1.33
N ILE A 87 4.79 -9.79 -1.43
CA ILE A 87 4.65 -8.97 -2.65
C ILE A 87 5.86 -8.05 -2.86
N GLU A 88 6.36 -7.40 -1.80
CA GLU A 88 7.48 -6.46 -1.92
C GLU A 88 8.83 -7.15 -2.13
N LYS A 89 8.96 -8.45 -1.88
CA LYS A 89 10.10 -9.27 -2.35
C LYS A 89 10.26 -9.18 -3.86
N VAL A 90 9.19 -8.95 -4.61
CA VAL A 90 9.28 -8.79 -6.06
C VAL A 90 9.53 -7.35 -6.45
N ASP A 91 8.65 -6.42 -6.02
CA ASP A 91 8.84 -4.99 -6.26
C ASP A 91 7.92 -4.15 -5.35
N SER A 92 8.46 -3.06 -4.82
CA SER A 92 7.73 -2.13 -3.95
C SER A 92 6.53 -1.48 -4.63
N SER A 93 6.51 -1.38 -5.96
CA SER A 93 5.39 -0.80 -6.71
C SER A 93 4.12 -1.65 -6.59
N TYR A 94 4.24 -2.98 -6.62
CA TYR A 94 3.11 -3.88 -6.47
C TYR A 94 2.53 -3.81 -5.04
N ARG A 95 3.41 -3.83 -4.03
CA ARG A 95 2.96 -3.66 -2.63
C ARG A 95 2.30 -2.28 -2.43
N SER A 96 2.86 -1.21 -3.01
CA SER A 96 2.28 0.13 -2.94
C SER A 96 0.86 0.17 -3.51
N SER A 97 0.62 -0.50 -4.63
CA SER A 97 -0.69 -0.59 -5.26
C SER A 97 -1.74 -1.23 -4.32
N ILE A 98 -1.41 -2.37 -3.71
CA ILE A 98 -2.27 -3.06 -2.74
C ILE A 98 -2.48 -2.19 -1.49
N SER A 99 -1.43 -1.55 -0.99
CA SER A 99 -1.50 -0.71 0.21
C SER A 99 -2.38 0.53 0.01
N VAL A 100 -2.26 1.22 -1.13
CA VAL A 100 -3.12 2.38 -1.46
C VAL A 100 -4.57 1.95 -1.54
N GLN A 101 -4.87 0.88 -2.28
CA GLN A 101 -6.23 0.36 -2.40
C GLN A 101 -6.82 0.00 -1.04
N SER A 102 -6.09 -0.75 -0.21
CA SER A 102 -6.57 -1.27 1.06
C SER A 102 -6.66 -0.21 2.15
N SER A 103 -5.55 0.53 2.39
CA SER A 103 -5.42 1.43 3.54
C SER A 103 -5.90 2.85 3.28
N LEU A 104 -5.84 3.32 2.03
CA LEU A 104 -6.10 4.71 1.68
C LEU A 104 -7.39 4.92 0.87
N VAL A 105 -7.99 3.84 0.36
CA VAL A 105 -9.25 3.91 -0.39
C VAL A 105 -10.35 3.10 0.30
N ILE A 106 -10.14 1.81 0.48
CA ILE A 106 -11.13 0.93 1.13
C ILE A 106 -11.35 1.35 2.59
N HIS A 107 -10.28 1.53 3.36
CA HIS A 107 -10.38 1.90 4.76
C HIS A 107 -11.15 3.20 5.02
N PRO A 108 -10.87 4.34 4.38
CA PRO A 108 -11.66 5.56 4.63
C PRO A 108 -13.13 5.43 4.24
N ILE A 109 -13.47 4.67 3.19
CA ILE A 109 -14.87 4.41 2.83
C ILE A 109 -15.53 3.55 3.90
N ASP A 110 -14.87 2.49 4.37
CA ASP A 110 -15.40 1.63 5.43
C ASP A 110 -15.56 2.37 6.75
N SER A 111 -14.58 3.16 7.16
CA SER A 111 -14.58 3.82 8.46
C SER A 111 -15.42 5.10 8.50
N PHE A 112 -15.51 5.84 7.41
CA PHE A 112 -16.09 7.19 7.39
C PHE A 112 -17.23 7.37 6.38
N GLY A 113 -17.46 6.39 5.53
CA GLY A 113 -18.56 6.41 4.56
C GLY A 113 -19.92 6.08 5.18
N SER A 114 -20.99 6.53 4.53
CA SER A 114 -22.34 6.08 4.80
C SER A 114 -22.54 4.62 4.40
N ASN A 115 -23.61 3.98 4.85
CA ASN A 115 -23.95 2.60 4.46
C ASN A 115 -24.12 2.47 2.94
N GLU A 116 -24.72 3.47 2.29
CA GLU A 116 -24.91 3.51 0.83
C GLU A 116 -23.55 3.61 0.11
N GLN A 117 -22.63 4.42 0.63
CA GLN A 117 -21.27 4.52 0.08
C GLN A 117 -20.53 3.19 0.23
N LYS A 118 -20.60 2.54 1.39
CA LYS A 118 -19.96 1.23 1.62
C LYS A 118 -20.51 0.18 0.65
N GLN A 119 -21.83 0.06 0.52
CA GLN A 119 -22.47 -0.89 -0.39
C GLN A 119 -22.13 -0.61 -1.87
N ARG A 120 -22.04 0.66 -2.26
CA ARG A 120 -21.76 1.08 -3.62
C ARG A 120 -20.31 0.84 -4.06
N TYR A 121 -19.35 1.06 -3.16
CA TYR A 121 -17.93 1.11 -3.53
C TYR A 121 -17.12 -0.11 -3.05
N LEU A 122 -17.32 -0.58 -1.82
CA LEU A 122 -16.45 -1.58 -1.22
C LEU A 122 -16.39 -2.90 -1.99
N PRO A 123 -17.51 -3.52 -2.41
CA PRO A 123 -17.43 -4.80 -3.13
C PRO A 123 -16.57 -4.72 -4.41
N LYS A 124 -16.70 -3.63 -5.17
CA LYS A 124 -15.96 -3.43 -6.42
C LYS A 124 -14.49 -3.07 -6.21
N LEU A 125 -14.16 -2.41 -5.11
CA LEU A 125 -12.78 -2.10 -4.74
C LEU A 125 -12.07 -3.33 -4.16
N ILE A 126 -12.76 -4.15 -3.38
CA ILE A 126 -12.24 -5.39 -2.79
C ILE A 126 -12.03 -6.46 -3.87
N SER A 127 -12.94 -6.57 -4.83
CA SER A 127 -12.79 -7.50 -5.97
C SER A 127 -11.73 -7.05 -7.00
N GLY A 128 -11.23 -5.82 -6.89
CA GLY A 128 -10.31 -5.24 -7.88
C GLY A 128 -10.97 -4.83 -9.21
N GLU A 129 -12.31 -4.89 -9.31
CA GLU A 129 -13.05 -4.36 -10.47
C GLU A 129 -12.83 -2.86 -10.64
N LYS A 130 -12.78 -2.12 -9.51
CA LYS A 130 -12.45 -0.70 -9.46
C LYS A 130 -11.14 -0.45 -8.73
N ILE A 131 -10.39 0.50 -9.25
CA ILE A 131 -9.13 0.96 -8.68
C ILE A 131 -9.34 2.33 -8.06
N GLY A 132 -8.81 2.53 -6.85
CA GLY A 132 -8.87 3.80 -6.18
C GLY A 132 -7.53 4.48 -6.01
N CYS A 133 -7.58 5.78 -5.76
CA CYS A 133 -6.42 6.58 -5.37
C CYS A 133 -6.77 7.53 -4.22
N PHE A 134 -5.73 8.09 -3.59
CA PHE A 134 -5.85 8.92 -2.39
C PHE A 134 -5.16 10.26 -2.61
N GLY A 135 -5.94 11.31 -2.82
CA GLY A 135 -5.48 12.66 -3.09
C GLY A 135 -5.37 13.49 -1.80
N LEU A 136 -4.21 13.43 -1.16
CA LEU A 136 -3.85 14.26 -0.01
C LEU A 136 -2.74 15.25 -0.39
N THR A 137 -1.59 14.73 -0.82
CA THR A 137 -0.36 15.46 -1.13
C THR A 137 -0.54 16.47 -2.25
N GLU A 138 0.05 17.65 -2.10
CA GLU A 138 0.15 18.71 -3.11
C GLU A 138 1.61 19.07 -3.35
N SER A 139 1.92 19.83 -4.40
CA SER A 139 3.30 20.21 -4.75
C SER A 139 4.00 20.95 -3.61
N GLU A 140 3.26 21.80 -2.87
CA GLU A 140 3.76 22.61 -1.76
C GLU A 140 3.42 22.02 -0.37
N ALA A 141 2.64 20.94 -0.32
CA ALA A 141 2.13 20.32 0.92
C ALA A 141 2.36 18.81 0.91
N GLY A 142 3.59 18.39 1.12
CA GLY A 142 4.01 17.00 1.21
C GLY A 142 4.13 16.53 2.65
N SER A 143 5.28 16.79 3.29
CA SER A 143 5.53 16.43 4.69
C SER A 143 4.61 17.15 5.67
N ASP A 144 4.21 18.36 5.34
CA ASP A 144 3.18 19.13 6.04
C ASP A 144 1.89 19.20 5.20
N PRO A 145 0.99 18.24 5.31
CA PRO A 145 -0.26 18.24 4.56
C PRO A 145 -1.25 19.31 5.06
N SER A 146 -1.01 19.91 6.22
CA SER A 146 -1.89 20.96 6.77
C SER A 146 -1.82 22.27 5.97
N SER A 147 -0.77 22.46 5.19
CA SER A 147 -0.58 23.60 4.30
C SER A 147 -1.23 23.43 2.92
N MET A 148 -2.09 22.40 2.74
CA MET A 148 -2.80 22.18 1.48
C MET A 148 -3.66 23.36 1.05
N LYS A 149 -3.81 23.52 -0.25
CA LYS A 149 -4.58 24.61 -0.88
C LYS A 149 -5.81 24.12 -1.64
N THR A 150 -6.00 22.81 -1.79
CA THR A 150 -7.23 22.26 -2.37
C THR A 150 -8.41 22.59 -1.46
N THR A 151 -9.45 23.18 -2.05
CA THR A 151 -10.61 23.67 -1.32
C THR A 151 -11.92 23.07 -1.78
N TYR A 152 -12.89 23.08 -0.89
CA TYR A 152 -14.29 22.88 -1.22
C TYR A 152 -15.12 24.10 -0.81
N LYS A 153 -16.14 24.39 -1.62
CA LYS A 153 -17.20 25.36 -1.33
C LYS A 153 -18.54 24.63 -1.29
N LYS A 154 -19.33 24.87 -0.24
CA LYS A 154 -20.68 24.31 -0.14
C LYS A 154 -21.62 25.09 -1.05
N ASN A 155 -22.48 24.39 -1.80
CA ASN A 155 -23.56 24.96 -2.58
C ASN A 155 -24.92 24.31 -2.20
N GLN A 156 -26.00 24.65 -2.90
CA GLN A 156 -27.35 24.15 -2.60
C GLN A 156 -27.45 22.62 -2.69
N ASN A 157 -26.75 21.98 -3.64
CA ASN A 157 -26.87 20.57 -3.96
C ASN A 157 -25.72 19.71 -3.44
N GLY A 158 -24.67 20.33 -2.89
CA GLY A 158 -23.48 19.62 -2.42
C GLY A 158 -22.26 20.50 -2.30
N TYR A 159 -21.22 20.20 -3.08
CA TYR A 159 -19.93 20.90 -2.98
C TYR A 159 -19.32 21.17 -4.36
N ILE A 160 -18.48 22.18 -4.44
CA ILE A 160 -17.61 22.47 -5.58
C ILE A 160 -16.17 22.36 -5.08
N LEU A 161 -15.35 21.54 -5.72
CA LEU A 161 -13.93 21.35 -5.38
C LEU A 161 -13.03 22.01 -6.41
N ASN A 162 -11.99 22.69 -5.90
CA ASN A 162 -10.93 23.30 -6.69
C ASN A 162 -9.56 23.01 -6.09
N GLY A 163 -8.57 22.75 -6.93
CA GLY A 163 -7.19 22.52 -6.53
C GLY A 163 -6.51 21.41 -7.32
N SER A 164 -5.35 20.99 -6.83
CA SER A 164 -4.58 19.91 -7.46
C SER A 164 -3.91 19.04 -6.42
N LYS A 165 -3.74 17.76 -6.75
CA LYS A 165 -2.98 16.79 -5.94
C LYS A 165 -1.81 16.26 -6.77
N ASN A 166 -0.68 16.01 -6.12
CA ASN A 166 0.53 15.59 -6.80
C ASN A 166 1.13 14.32 -6.18
N TRP A 167 1.87 13.56 -6.96
CA TRP A 167 2.47 12.29 -6.55
C TRP A 167 1.45 11.23 -6.12
N ILE A 168 0.31 11.18 -6.77
CA ILE A 168 -0.78 10.31 -6.38
C ILE A 168 -0.66 8.95 -7.08
N THR A 169 -0.37 7.93 -6.29
CA THR A 169 -0.37 6.54 -6.75
C THR A 169 -1.75 6.16 -7.28
N ASN A 170 -1.77 5.47 -8.41
CA ASN A 170 -2.95 5.06 -9.16
C ASN A 170 -3.74 6.18 -9.85
N ALA A 171 -3.48 7.46 -9.65
CA ALA A 171 -4.28 8.52 -10.26
C ALA A 171 -4.53 8.33 -11.78
N PRO A 172 -3.52 7.96 -12.60
CA PRO A 172 -3.74 7.77 -14.04
C PRO A 172 -4.71 6.64 -14.41
N ILE A 173 -4.86 5.64 -13.54
CA ILE A 173 -5.68 4.45 -13.80
C ILE A 173 -6.89 4.32 -12.87
N ALA A 174 -7.10 5.27 -11.94
CA ALA A 174 -8.14 5.20 -10.93
C ALA A 174 -9.56 5.36 -11.52
N ASP A 175 -10.50 4.64 -10.93
CA ASP A 175 -11.94 4.78 -11.15
C ASP A 175 -12.59 5.59 -10.02
N VAL A 176 -11.99 5.54 -8.81
CA VAL A 176 -12.48 6.17 -7.58
C VAL A 176 -11.37 6.99 -6.94
N PHE A 177 -11.67 8.21 -6.56
CA PHE A 177 -10.72 9.16 -6.01
C PHE A 177 -11.18 9.57 -4.62
N ILE A 178 -10.37 9.33 -3.59
CA ILE A 178 -10.57 9.87 -2.24
C ILE A 178 -9.80 11.18 -2.17
N ILE A 179 -10.49 12.29 -2.12
CA ILE A 179 -9.89 13.63 -2.14
C ILE A 179 -10.10 14.32 -0.80
N TRP A 180 -9.02 14.82 -0.21
CA TRP A 180 -9.06 15.64 0.99
C TRP A 180 -8.92 17.10 0.64
N ALA A 181 -9.81 17.92 1.19
CA ALA A 181 -9.85 19.37 0.92
C ALA A 181 -10.25 20.16 2.17
N LEU A 182 -9.80 21.40 2.27
CA LEU A 182 -10.21 22.39 3.25
C LEU A 182 -11.41 23.20 2.73
N ASN A 183 -12.10 23.93 3.60
CA ASN A 183 -13.09 24.91 3.13
C ASN A 183 -12.41 26.06 2.36
N GLU A 184 -13.20 26.88 1.68
CA GLU A 184 -12.70 28.02 0.89
C GLU A 184 -11.92 29.08 1.69
N LYS A 185 -12.04 29.08 3.03
CA LYS A 185 -11.27 29.94 3.93
C LYS A 185 -9.96 29.32 4.41
N LEU A 186 -9.64 28.08 3.95
CA LEU A 186 -8.45 27.33 4.34
C LEU A 186 -8.35 27.09 5.86
N GLU A 187 -9.46 26.97 6.54
CA GLU A 187 -9.50 26.66 7.97
C GLU A 187 -9.03 25.21 8.19
N THR A 188 -7.94 25.02 8.92
CA THR A 188 -7.29 23.71 9.13
C THR A 188 -8.24 22.65 9.69
N ASN A 189 -9.19 23.06 10.55
CA ASN A 189 -10.15 22.14 11.15
C ASN A 189 -11.36 21.83 10.26
N SER A 190 -11.44 22.44 9.07
CA SER A 190 -12.56 22.26 8.13
C SER A 190 -12.39 21.07 7.20
N ILE A 191 -11.28 20.34 7.31
CA ILE A 191 -10.92 19.29 6.36
C ILE A 191 -11.99 18.20 6.24
N LYS A 192 -12.31 17.83 5.00
CA LYS A 192 -13.26 16.76 4.64
C LYS A 192 -12.70 15.85 3.56
N GLY A 193 -13.17 14.61 3.56
CA GLY A 193 -12.90 13.65 2.49
C GLY A 193 -14.08 13.56 1.53
N PHE A 194 -13.78 13.43 0.25
CA PHE A 194 -14.76 13.35 -0.83
C PHE A 194 -14.47 12.16 -1.73
N ILE A 195 -15.52 11.48 -2.20
CA ILE A 195 -15.43 10.40 -3.18
C ILE A 195 -15.79 10.96 -4.56
N LEU A 196 -14.83 10.99 -5.47
CA LEU A 196 -15.06 11.34 -6.87
C LEU A 196 -14.96 10.10 -7.73
N ASN A 197 -15.65 10.09 -8.86
CA ASN A 197 -15.58 9.01 -9.83
C ASN A 197 -14.87 9.48 -11.11
N LYS A 198 -14.22 8.55 -11.81
CA LYS A 198 -13.67 8.81 -13.14
C LYS A 198 -14.75 9.38 -14.07
N GLY A 199 -14.40 10.38 -14.85
CA GLY A 199 -15.32 11.05 -15.77
C GLY A 199 -16.15 12.17 -15.13
N THR A 200 -15.98 12.49 -13.84
CA THR A 200 -16.59 13.66 -13.23
C THR A 200 -16.11 14.94 -13.97
N LYS A 201 -17.04 15.80 -14.36
CA LYS A 201 -16.72 17.05 -15.08
C LYS A 201 -15.79 17.91 -14.23
N GLY A 202 -14.73 18.43 -14.85
CA GLY A 202 -13.72 19.26 -14.18
C GLY A 202 -12.60 18.47 -13.49
N LEU A 203 -12.71 17.13 -13.42
CA LEU A 203 -11.67 16.25 -12.90
C LEU A 203 -10.81 15.73 -14.04
N SER A 204 -9.50 15.91 -13.96
CA SER A 204 -8.53 15.36 -14.90
C SER A 204 -7.31 14.80 -14.17
N THR A 205 -6.60 13.89 -14.83
CA THR A 205 -5.36 13.30 -14.31
C THR A 205 -4.28 13.33 -15.37
N SER A 206 -3.02 13.40 -14.93
CA SER A 206 -1.85 13.22 -15.78
C SER A 206 -0.89 12.21 -15.15
N THR A 207 -0.03 11.62 -15.96
CA THR A 207 1.01 10.68 -15.50
C THR A 207 2.30 11.43 -15.20
N ILE A 208 2.97 11.07 -14.10
CA ILE A 208 4.34 11.48 -13.81
C ILE A 208 5.27 10.41 -14.36
N GLU A 209 6.02 10.77 -15.36
CA GLU A 209 6.97 9.90 -16.04
C GLU A 209 8.39 10.02 -15.45
N ASN A 210 9.30 9.15 -15.89
CA ASN A 210 10.74 9.18 -15.58
C ASN A 210 11.07 9.17 -14.07
N LYS A 211 10.26 8.51 -13.26
CA LYS A 211 10.57 8.33 -11.84
C LYS A 211 11.85 7.51 -11.67
N THR A 212 12.63 7.82 -10.63
CA THR A 212 13.86 7.09 -10.29
C THR A 212 13.59 5.81 -9.51
N SER A 213 12.49 5.75 -8.78
CA SER A 213 12.04 4.59 -7.99
C SER A 213 10.54 4.33 -8.17
N LEU A 214 10.05 3.17 -7.71
CA LEU A 214 8.65 2.74 -7.86
C LEU A 214 8.17 2.89 -9.31
N LYS A 215 9.03 2.51 -10.26
CA LYS A 215 8.83 2.78 -11.68
C LYS A 215 7.59 2.12 -12.26
N ILE A 216 7.24 0.94 -11.76
CA ILE A 216 6.05 0.20 -12.19
C ILE A 216 4.77 0.88 -11.67
N SER A 217 4.82 1.55 -10.48
CA SER A 217 3.64 2.18 -9.88
C SER A 217 3.11 3.34 -10.74
N PRO A 218 1.88 3.28 -11.24
CA PRO A 218 1.28 4.40 -11.96
C PRO A 218 1.05 5.56 -10.99
N THR A 219 1.76 6.64 -11.21
CA THR A 219 1.76 7.82 -10.34
C THR A 219 1.39 9.05 -11.16
N GLY A 220 0.57 9.93 -10.64
CA GLY A 220 0.12 11.09 -11.40
C GLY A 220 -0.28 12.28 -10.56
N GLN A 221 -0.77 13.28 -11.28
CA GLN A 221 -1.44 14.44 -10.72
C GLN A 221 -2.96 14.29 -10.88
N ILE A 222 -3.68 14.95 -9.98
CA ILE A 222 -5.14 15.13 -10.07
C ILE A 222 -5.40 16.63 -10.10
N ILE A 223 -6.14 17.08 -11.09
CA ILE A 223 -6.52 18.49 -11.25
C ILE A 223 -8.03 18.58 -11.15
N MET A 224 -8.50 19.52 -10.35
CA MET A 224 -9.91 19.80 -10.11
C MET A 224 -10.22 21.27 -10.40
N GLN A 225 -11.12 21.49 -11.36
CA GLN A 225 -11.56 22.81 -11.77
C GLN A 225 -13.09 22.85 -11.74
N ASP A 226 -13.64 23.54 -10.75
CA ASP A 226 -15.07 23.65 -10.48
C ASP A 226 -15.80 22.28 -10.50
N VAL A 227 -15.19 21.31 -9.84
CA VAL A 227 -15.73 19.96 -9.76
C VAL A 227 -16.95 19.96 -8.85
N ALA A 228 -18.13 19.96 -9.45
CA ALA A 228 -19.40 19.88 -8.73
C ALA A 228 -19.71 18.42 -8.34
N ILE A 229 -19.96 18.19 -7.08
CA ILE A 229 -20.31 16.87 -6.52
C ILE A 229 -21.53 16.96 -5.61
N ASP A 230 -22.30 15.89 -5.59
CA ASP A 230 -23.44 15.74 -4.69
C ASP A 230 -23.01 15.63 -3.23
N LYS A 231 -23.89 16.03 -2.32
CA LYS A 231 -23.66 15.89 -0.88
C LYS A 231 -23.38 14.44 -0.47
N SER A 232 -24.01 13.46 -1.11
CA SER A 232 -23.80 12.03 -0.87
C SER A 232 -22.38 11.53 -1.20
N ASN A 233 -21.55 12.33 -1.86
CA ASN A 233 -20.16 12.01 -2.13
C ASN A 233 -19.18 12.50 -1.05
N CYS A 234 -19.65 13.21 -0.02
CA CYS A 234 -18.85 13.56 1.14
C CYS A 234 -18.75 12.39 2.11
N LEU A 235 -17.59 12.11 2.66
CA LEU A 235 -17.40 11.18 3.77
C LEU A 235 -17.84 11.87 5.07
N GLU A 236 -19.12 11.73 5.41
CA GLU A 236 -19.75 12.53 6.46
C GLU A 236 -19.24 12.22 7.88
N ASN A 237 -18.73 10.99 8.11
CA ASN A 237 -18.26 10.53 9.42
C ASN A 237 -16.77 10.86 9.68
N THR A 238 -16.17 11.74 8.89
CA THR A 238 -14.78 12.15 9.11
C THR A 238 -14.65 13.05 10.36
N LYS A 239 -13.56 12.82 11.10
CA LYS A 239 -13.21 13.55 12.33
C LYS A 239 -11.96 14.42 12.11
N GLY A 240 -11.97 15.24 11.06
CA GLY A 240 -10.84 16.10 10.73
C GLY A 240 -9.57 15.29 10.42
N TRP A 241 -8.43 15.79 10.85
CA TRP A 241 -7.10 15.19 10.61
C TRP A 241 -6.94 13.77 11.17
N SER A 242 -7.61 13.43 12.26
CA SER A 242 -7.53 12.08 12.84
C SER A 242 -7.96 10.99 11.86
N SER A 243 -8.93 11.29 10.99
CA SER A 243 -9.37 10.37 9.94
C SER A 243 -8.28 10.11 8.91
N ILE A 244 -7.55 11.15 8.49
CA ILE A 244 -6.43 11.04 7.57
C ILE A 244 -5.30 10.24 8.21
N PHE A 245 -4.94 10.56 9.47
CA PHE A 245 -3.86 9.86 10.16
C PHE A 245 -4.18 8.38 10.41
N SER A 246 -5.44 8.01 10.62
CA SER A 246 -5.83 6.60 10.72
C SER A 246 -5.54 5.84 9.41
N CYS A 247 -5.82 6.45 8.26
CA CYS A 247 -5.48 5.89 6.95
C CYS A 247 -3.96 5.74 6.78
N LEU A 248 -3.21 6.80 7.10
CA LEU A 248 -1.76 6.81 6.98
C LEU A 248 -1.10 5.80 7.93
N ASN A 249 -1.62 5.60 9.14
CA ASN A 249 -1.10 4.61 10.09
C ASN A 249 -1.26 3.18 9.57
N LYS A 250 -2.41 2.85 8.96
CA LYS A 250 -2.59 1.55 8.29
C LYS A 250 -1.61 1.36 7.12
N ALA A 251 -1.39 2.41 6.32
CA ALA A 251 -0.43 2.35 5.22
C ALA A 251 1.00 2.16 5.74
N ARG A 252 1.41 2.87 6.78
CA ARG A 252 2.74 2.74 7.42
C ARG A 252 2.98 1.34 7.96
N PHE A 253 1.97 0.73 8.56
CA PHE A 253 2.07 -0.65 9.03
C PHE A 253 2.38 -1.63 7.88
N GLY A 254 1.68 -1.54 6.75
CA GLY A 254 1.97 -2.35 5.57
C GLY A 254 3.36 -2.10 4.99
N ILE A 255 3.83 -0.83 4.97
CA ILE A 255 5.18 -0.48 4.50
C ILE A 255 6.25 -1.10 5.40
N SER A 256 6.08 -1.10 6.72
CA SER A 256 7.09 -1.65 7.63
C SER A 256 7.36 -3.15 7.41
N TRP A 257 6.34 -3.93 7.06
CA TRP A 257 6.50 -5.32 6.65
C TRP A 257 7.10 -5.46 5.24
N GLY A 258 6.59 -4.66 4.31
CA GLY A 258 6.99 -4.75 2.91
C GLY A 258 8.47 -4.49 2.68
N VAL A 259 9.04 -3.44 3.28
CA VAL A 259 10.47 -3.11 3.12
C VAL A 259 11.38 -4.20 3.67
N LEU A 260 10.94 -4.96 4.69
CA LEU A 260 11.65 -6.11 5.19
C LEU A 260 11.59 -7.28 4.19
N GLY A 261 10.50 -7.42 3.44
CA GLY A 261 10.42 -8.33 2.32
C GLY A 261 11.44 -8.02 1.23
N ALA A 262 11.50 -6.76 0.81
CA ALA A 262 12.50 -6.30 -0.16
C ALA A 262 13.94 -6.52 0.34
N ALA A 263 14.22 -6.18 1.60
CA ALA A 263 15.53 -6.41 2.21
C ALA A 263 15.89 -7.88 2.26
N SER A 264 14.93 -8.76 2.60
CA SER A 264 15.13 -10.21 2.63
C SER A 264 15.47 -10.78 1.25
N GLU A 265 14.79 -10.32 0.20
CA GLU A 265 15.10 -10.75 -1.17
C GLU A 265 16.48 -10.27 -1.62
N CYS A 266 16.84 -9.02 -1.34
CA CYS A 266 18.17 -8.49 -1.60
C CYS A 266 19.25 -9.32 -0.89
N TRP A 267 19.00 -9.71 0.36
CA TRP A 267 19.93 -10.55 1.12
C TRP A 267 20.05 -11.95 0.52
N LEU A 268 18.96 -12.57 0.11
CA LEU A 268 18.96 -13.89 -0.52
C LEU A 268 19.76 -13.91 -1.82
N ILE A 269 19.53 -12.91 -2.68
CA ILE A 269 20.25 -12.76 -3.95
C ILE A 269 21.74 -12.52 -3.69
N ALA A 270 22.06 -11.62 -2.76
CA ALA A 270 23.45 -11.34 -2.41
C ALA A 270 24.18 -12.57 -1.84
N LYS A 271 23.50 -13.31 -0.94
CA LYS A 271 24.03 -14.53 -0.35
C LYS A 271 24.35 -15.57 -1.42
N ASP A 272 23.37 -15.88 -2.29
CA ASP A 272 23.56 -16.84 -3.38
C ASP A 272 24.73 -16.42 -4.30
N TYR A 273 24.78 -15.14 -4.66
CA TYR A 273 25.86 -14.62 -5.51
C TYR A 273 27.24 -14.78 -4.86
N VAL A 274 27.42 -14.39 -3.61
CA VAL A 274 28.76 -14.43 -2.97
C VAL A 274 29.21 -15.85 -2.61
N GLU A 275 28.30 -16.80 -2.44
CA GLU A 275 28.61 -18.22 -2.27
C GLU A 275 29.09 -18.85 -3.57
N ASN A 276 28.56 -18.42 -4.71
CA ASN A 276 28.88 -19.00 -6.02
C ASN A 276 29.98 -18.22 -6.78
N ARG A 277 30.20 -16.93 -6.48
CA ARG A 277 31.23 -16.12 -7.12
C ARG A 277 32.62 -16.45 -6.61
N ILE A 278 33.42 -17.05 -7.48
CA ILE A 278 34.83 -17.41 -7.17
C ILE A 278 35.73 -16.24 -7.53
N MET A 279 36.55 -15.80 -6.56
CA MET A 279 37.63 -14.84 -6.73
C MET A 279 38.87 -15.31 -5.96
N PHE A 280 40.05 -15.22 -6.57
CA PHE A 280 41.29 -15.71 -5.98
C PHE A 280 41.19 -17.16 -5.49
N LYS A 281 40.55 -18.03 -6.27
CA LYS A 281 40.32 -19.47 -6.00
C LYS A 281 39.44 -19.77 -4.79
N LYS A 282 38.69 -18.81 -4.26
CA LYS A 282 37.78 -18.97 -3.12
C LYS A 282 36.45 -18.30 -3.41
N PRO A 283 35.34 -18.78 -2.82
CA PRO A 283 34.08 -18.04 -2.84
C PRO A 283 34.25 -16.64 -2.27
N LEU A 284 33.56 -15.66 -2.82
CA LEU A 284 33.55 -14.30 -2.30
C LEU A 284 33.11 -14.25 -0.84
N ALA A 285 32.19 -15.15 -0.44
CA ALA A 285 31.73 -15.35 0.93
C ALA A 285 32.86 -15.76 1.93
N ALA A 286 34.02 -16.18 1.46
CA ALA A 286 35.17 -16.47 2.34
C ALA A 286 35.80 -15.20 2.96
N ASN A 287 35.44 -14.00 2.48
CA ASN A 287 35.96 -12.75 2.99
C ASN A 287 35.14 -12.27 4.21
N GLN A 288 35.83 -12.00 5.32
CA GLN A 288 35.18 -11.55 6.57
C GLN A 288 34.36 -10.27 6.41
N LEU A 289 34.78 -9.31 5.55
CA LEU A 289 34.01 -8.10 5.26
C LEU A 289 32.67 -8.40 4.61
N ILE A 290 32.58 -9.44 3.78
CA ILE A 290 31.32 -9.89 3.17
C ILE A 290 30.47 -10.60 4.21
N GLN A 291 31.07 -11.51 5.00
CA GLN A 291 30.35 -12.22 6.09
C GLN A 291 29.73 -11.24 7.07
N LYS A 292 30.51 -10.19 7.47
CA LYS A 292 29.99 -9.14 8.37
C LYS A 292 28.76 -8.44 7.79
N LYS A 293 28.82 -8.03 6.50
CA LYS A 293 27.66 -7.38 5.84
C LYS A 293 26.43 -8.26 5.82
N LEU A 294 26.58 -9.54 5.48
CA LEU A 294 25.47 -10.48 5.47
C LEU A 294 24.88 -10.70 6.88
N ALA A 295 25.74 -10.80 7.89
CA ALA A 295 25.29 -10.94 9.29
C ALA A 295 24.56 -9.69 9.77
N ASP A 296 25.08 -8.48 9.51
CA ASP A 296 24.44 -7.21 9.89
C ASP A 296 23.06 -7.08 9.24
N ILE A 297 22.93 -7.30 7.93
CA ILE A 297 21.65 -7.22 7.20
C ILE A 297 20.65 -8.22 7.79
N GLN A 298 21.06 -9.47 8.00
CA GLN A 298 20.17 -10.50 8.54
C GLN A 298 19.70 -10.19 9.96
N THR A 299 20.58 -9.62 10.78
CA THR A 299 20.24 -9.18 12.14
C THR A 299 19.15 -8.10 12.10
N GLU A 300 19.32 -7.07 11.28
CA GLU A 300 18.35 -5.96 11.18
C GLU A 300 17.02 -6.42 10.62
N ILE A 301 17.00 -7.28 9.60
CA ILE A 301 15.77 -7.85 9.05
C ILE A 301 14.98 -8.60 10.15
N ASN A 302 15.66 -9.45 10.91
CA ASN A 302 14.98 -10.25 11.94
C ASN A 302 14.49 -9.41 13.12
N LEU A 303 15.25 -8.41 13.56
CA LEU A 303 14.79 -7.45 14.57
C LEU A 303 13.57 -6.66 14.07
N GLY A 304 13.60 -6.23 12.82
CA GLY A 304 12.47 -5.55 12.18
C GLY A 304 11.22 -6.43 12.11
N LEU A 305 11.36 -7.70 11.68
CA LEU A 305 10.25 -8.66 11.64
C LEU A 305 9.68 -8.93 13.02
N ALA A 306 10.54 -9.04 14.06
CA ALA A 306 10.09 -9.20 15.44
C ALA A 306 9.24 -8.01 15.90
N ALA A 307 9.70 -6.78 15.64
CA ALA A 307 8.96 -5.55 15.96
C ALA A 307 7.62 -5.48 15.21
N CYS A 308 7.62 -5.79 13.90
CA CYS A 308 6.40 -5.81 13.10
C CYS A 308 5.38 -6.85 13.60
N ASN A 309 5.84 -8.06 13.96
CA ASN A 309 4.97 -9.10 14.48
C ASN A 309 4.37 -8.74 15.85
N LEU A 310 5.15 -8.16 16.74
CA LEU A 310 4.65 -7.64 18.04
C LEU A 310 3.60 -6.55 17.83
N THR A 311 3.85 -5.61 16.89
CA THR A 311 2.90 -4.56 16.52
C THR A 311 1.61 -5.15 15.97
N ALA A 312 1.68 -6.14 15.07
CA ALA A 312 0.51 -6.83 14.53
C ALA A 312 -0.36 -7.43 15.64
N LYS A 313 0.27 -8.17 16.57
CA LYS A 313 -0.44 -8.78 17.72
C LYS A 313 -1.08 -7.75 18.65
N ALA A 314 -0.43 -6.58 18.81
CA ALA A 314 -0.99 -5.48 19.60
C ALA A 314 -2.20 -4.84 18.90
N MET A 315 -2.14 -4.68 17.57
CA MET A 315 -3.26 -4.16 16.79
C MET A 315 -4.48 -5.07 16.86
N ASP A 316 -4.28 -6.38 16.71
CA ASP A 316 -5.38 -7.35 16.74
C ASP A 316 -6.05 -7.42 18.13
N LYS A 317 -5.29 -7.23 19.22
CA LYS A 317 -5.84 -7.17 20.59
C LYS A 317 -6.65 -5.91 20.89
N ASN A 318 -6.37 -4.80 20.24
CA ASN A 318 -7.05 -3.52 20.48
C ASN A 318 -8.25 -3.30 19.53
N GLN A 319 -8.64 -4.31 18.77
CA GLN A 319 -9.80 -4.25 17.87
C GLN A 319 -11.10 -4.83 18.48
N ASP A 320 -11.06 -5.32 19.73
CA ASP A 320 -12.23 -5.80 20.45
C ASP A 320 -12.86 -4.71 21.33
#